data_92892a22016e128470a59f662b5d69e5
#
_entry.id   92892a22016e128470a59f662b5d69e5
#
_cell.length_a   1.000
_cell.length_b   1.000
_cell.length_c   1.000
_cell.angle_alpha   90.00
_cell.angle_beta   90.00
_cell.angle_gamma   90.00
#
_symmetry.space_group_name_H-M   'P 1'
#
loop_
_entity.id
_entity.type
_entity.pdbx_description
1 polymer ?
#
loop_
_entity_poly.entity_id
_entity_poly.type
_entity_poly.pdbx_seq_one_letter_code
_entity_poly.pdbx_strand_id
1 'polypeptide(L)'
;EFMELVVKVKPHQVTLVPDSPTQLTSNAGWDTKTHFDFLNEVLDEFNNAGIRTSVFVSTDAEMIEYAAKAGADRVELYTEPYATAYPKGREAAVAPFVEAAKVARSLGLGLNAGHDLSLVNLNYFYQNIPWLDEVSIGHALISDALYLGLERTVKEYKNCLR
;
A
#
# COMPACT_ATOMS: atom_id res chain seq x y z
N GLU A 1 4.50 21.99 5.74
CA GLU A 1 3.75 22.25 4.49
C GLU A 1 2.85 21.06 4.09
N PHE A 2 3.38 19.82 3.91
CA PHE A 2 2.54 18.67 3.54
C PHE A 2 1.53 18.32 4.66
N MET A 3 1.97 18.19 5.90
CA MET A 3 1.10 17.88 7.04
C MET A 3 0.00 18.93 7.23
N GLU A 4 0.34 20.21 7.19
CA GLU A 4 -0.62 21.31 7.26
C GLU A 4 -1.69 21.22 6.15
N LEU A 5 -1.28 20.85 4.93
CA LEU A 5 -2.21 20.66 3.82
C LEU A 5 -3.16 19.51 4.10
N VAL A 6 -2.65 18.36 4.56
CA VAL A 6 -3.46 17.17 4.88
C VAL A 6 -4.47 17.48 5.98
N VAL A 7 -4.04 18.10 7.09
CA VAL A 7 -4.91 18.50 8.19
C VAL A 7 -5.98 19.51 7.76
N LYS A 8 -5.63 20.42 6.85
CA LYS A 8 -6.57 21.41 6.29
C LYS A 8 -7.61 20.78 5.36
N VAL A 9 -7.19 19.86 4.48
CA VAL A 9 -8.06 19.21 3.47
C VAL A 9 -8.92 18.11 4.09
N LYS A 10 -8.40 17.43 5.13
CA LYS A 10 -9.03 16.29 5.80
C LYS A 10 -9.47 15.20 4.82
N PRO A 11 -8.55 14.58 4.07
CA PRO A 11 -8.87 13.46 3.22
C PRO A 11 -9.38 12.27 4.06
N HIS A 12 -10.06 11.32 3.44
CA HIS A 12 -10.50 10.10 4.13
C HIS A 12 -9.31 9.25 4.59
N GLN A 13 -8.20 9.30 3.86
CA GLN A 13 -6.97 8.57 4.18
C GLN A 13 -5.75 9.35 3.71
N VAL A 14 -4.66 9.19 4.44
CA VAL A 14 -3.31 9.60 4.02
C VAL A 14 -2.38 8.39 4.09
N THR A 15 -1.61 8.15 3.02
CA THR A 15 -0.53 7.15 3.01
C THR A 15 0.82 7.86 3.10
N LEU A 16 1.60 7.51 4.11
CA LEU A 16 2.97 8.00 4.29
C LEU A 16 3.94 7.15 3.51
N VAL A 17 4.69 7.78 2.59
CA VAL A 17 5.68 7.13 1.72
C VAL A 17 7.06 7.78 1.97
N PRO A 18 8.17 6.99 2.04
CA PRO A 18 9.49 7.53 2.40
C PRO A 18 10.24 8.19 1.24
N ASP A 19 9.54 8.52 0.16
CA ASP A 19 10.16 9.02 -1.06
C ASP A 19 10.77 10.42 -0.88
N SER A 20 11.96 10.62 -1.43
CA SER A 20 12.55 11.95 -1.52
C SER A 20 11.83 12.79 -2.57
N PRO A 21 11.86 14.14 -2.46
CA PRO A 21 11.21 15.03 -3.43
C PRO A 21 11.70 14.89 -4.88
N THR A 22 12.85 14.26 -5.09
CA THR A 22 13.47 14.04 -6.41
C THR A 22 13.26 12.63 -6.95
N GLN A 23 12.57 11.78 -6.21
CA GLN A 23 12.34 10.39 -6.59
C GLN A 23 11.22 10.29 -7.61
N LEU A 24 11.48 9.58 -8.73
CA LEU A 24 10.50 9.44 -9.81
C LEU A 24 9.40 8.42 -9.47
N THR A 25 9.73 7.42 -8.68
CA THR A 25 8.81 6.36 -8.25
C THR A 25 9.31 5.74 -6.95
N SER A 26 8.40 5.24 -6.11
CA SER A 26 8.74 4.57 -4.85
C SER A 26 9.57 3.32 -5.12
N ASN A 27 10.65 3.16 -4.35
CA ASN A 27 11.58 2.03 -4.47
C ASN A 27 11.82 1.28 -3.14
N ALA A 28 11.23 1.75 -2.05
CA ALA A 28 11.32 1.12 -0.73
C ALA A 28 10.14 1.52 0.16
N GLY A 29 9.76 0.64 1.10
CA GLY A 29 8.91 1.01 2.22
C GLY A 29 9.68 1.72 3.32
N TRP A 30 8.97 2.27 4.31
CA TRP A 30 9.56 2.86 5.50
C TRP A 30 10.39 1.84 6.30
N ASP A 31 11.55 2.25 6.77
CA ASP A 31 12.17 1.68 7.96
C ASP A 31 11.44 2.25 9.19
N THR A 32 10.34 1.61 9.54
CA THR A 32 9.44 2.07 10.60
C THR A 32 10.06 1.98 11.99
N LYS A 33 11.08 1.14 12.16
CA LYS A 33 11.83 0.99 13.40
C LYS A 33 12.77 2.18 13.62
N THR A 34 13.59 2.50 12.62
CA THR A 34 14.52 3.64 12.69
C THR A 34 13.78 4.97 12.76
N HIS A 35 12.64 5.10 12.10
CA HIS A 35 11.84 6.33 12.04
C HIS A 35 10.63 6.31 12.98
N PHE A 36 10.66 5.48 14.03
CA PHE A 36 9.51 5.25 14.90
C PHE A 36 8.96 6.53 15.52
N ASP A 37 9.82 7.33 16.16
CA ASP A 37 9.37 8.54 16.87
C ASP A 37 8.73 9.56 15.91
N PHE A 38 9.33 9.73 14.73
CA PHE A 38 8.79 10.61 13.68
C PHE A 38 7.43 10.10 13.18
N LEU A 39 7.31 8.81 12.89
CA LEU A 39 6.07 8.24 12.40
C LEU A 39 4.98 8.30 13.46
N ASN A 40 5.30 8.01 14.72
CA ASN A 40 4.35 8.09 15.82
C ASN A 40 3.78 9.51 15.98
N GLU A 41 4.63 10.55 15.97
CA GLU A 41 4.19 11.95 16.05
C GLU A 41 3.27 12.34 14.89
N VAL A 42 3.64 11.98 13.65
CA VAL A 42 2.87 12.32 12.45
C VAL A 42 1.54 11.57 12.39
N LEU A 43 1.55 10.28 12.75
CA LEU A 43 0.33 9.46 12.76
C LEU A 43 -0.64 9.93 13.83
N ASP A 44 -0.14 10.29 15.03
CA ASP A 44 -0.97 10.87 16.09
C ASP A 44 -1.64 12.17 15.65
N GLU A 45 -0.93 13.07 14.95
CA GLU A 45 -1.51 14.31 14.44
C GLU A 45 -2.66 14.02 13.46
N PHE A 46 -2.48 13.10 12.51
CA PHE A 46 -3.50 12.76 11.53
C PHE A 46 -4.68 12.01 12.16
N ASN A 47 -4.42 11.09 13.06
CA ASN A 47 -5.47 10.36 13.79
C ASN A 47 -6.33 11.30 14.65
N ASN A 48 -5.69 12.26 15.34
CA ASN A 48 -6.39 13.31 16.11
C ASN A 48 -7.22 14.24 15.21
N ALA A 49 -6.82 14.43 13.95
CA ALA A 49 -7.60 15.17 12.97
C ALA A 49 -8.76 14.36 12.35
N GLY A 50 -8.90 13.07 12.72
CA GLY A 50 -9.90 12.15 12.20
C GLY A 50 -9.61 11.63 10.79
N ILE A 51 -8.33 11.58 10.42
CA ILE A 51 -7.86 11.12 9.10
C ILE A 51 -7.31 9.70 9.27
N ARG A 52 -7.82 8.74 8.51
CA ARG A 52 -7.30 7.37 8.51
C ARG A 52 -5.86 7.36 7.98
N THR A 53 -4.98 6.68 8.70
CA THR A 53 -3.55 6.64 8.39
C THR A 53 -3.15 5.32 7.74
N SER A 54 -2.23 5.37 6.78
CA SER A 54 -1.60 4.22 6.16
C SER A 54 -0.09 4.46 6.03
N VAL A 55 0.71 3.43 6.28
CA VAL A 55 2.17 3.50 6.17
C VAL A 55 2.64 2.54 5.08
N PHE A 56 3.41 3.05 4.12
CA PHE A 56 3.98 2.27 3.03
C PHE A 56 5.16 1.46 3.53
N VAL A 57 5.07 0.12 3.44
CA VAL A 57 6.04 -0.81 4.04
C VAL A 57 6.42 -1.95 3.08
N SER A 58 7.57 -2.56 3.33
CA SER A 58 7.94 -3.84 2.71
C SER A 58 7.16 -5.00 3.32
N THR A 59 7.45 -6.23 2.87
CA THR A 59 6.90 -7.47 3.45
C THR A 59 7.59 -7.93 4.74
N ASP A 60 8.49 -7.12 5.29
CA ASP A 60 9.18 -7.41 6.53
C ASP A 60 8.23 -7.28 7.72
N ALA A 61 8.08 -8.36 8.49
CA ALA A 61 7.20 -8.43 9.65
C ALA A 61 7.56 -7.38 10.72
N GLU A 62 8.85 -7.13 10.96
CA GLU A 62 9.31 -6.14 11.94
C GLU A 62 8.84 -4.73 11.54
N MET A 63 8.91 -4.40 10.24
CA MET A 63 8.45 -3.09 9.75
C MET A 63 6.93 -2.92 9.95
N ILE A 64 6.15 -3.97 9.74
CA ILE A 64 4.69 -3.97 9.95
C ILE A 64 4.37 -3.82 11.44
N GLU A 65 5.09 -4.53 12.31
CA GLU A 65 4.93 -4.41 13.77
C GLU A 65 5.20 -2.99 14.29
N TYR A 66 6.27 -2.35 13.80
CA TYR A 66 6.59 -0.99 14.19
C TYR A 66 5.60 0.04 13.63
N ALA A 67 5.05 -0.18 12.44
CA ALA A 67 3.95 0.64 11.92
C ALA A 67 2.71 0.56 12.83
N ALA A 68 2.34 -0.64 13.28
CA ALA A 68 1.24 -0.81 14.24
C ALA A 68 1.51 -0.12 15.59
N LYS A 69 2.73 -0.30 16.13
CA LYS A 69 3.15 0.36 17.38
C LYS A 69 3.15 1.88 17.29
N ALA A 70 3.47 2.43 16.11
CA ALA A 70 3.43 3.86 15.83
C ALA A 70 2.01 4.42 15.67
N GLY A 71 0.97 3.58 15.69
CA GLY A 71 -0.43 4.01 15.65
C GLY A 71 -1.03 4.10 14.25
N ALA A 72 -0.46 3.40 13.26
CA ALA A 72 -1.06 3.31 11.93
C ALA A 72 -2.39 2.55 11.97
N ASP A 73 -3.40 3.01 11.21
CA ASP A 73 -4.64 2.26 11.00
C ASP A 73 -4.44 1.15 9.96
N ARG A 74 -3.56 1.40 8.98
CA ARG A 74 -3.30 0.51 7.84
C ARG A 74 -1.82 0.46 7.50
N VAL A 75 -1.44 -0.59 6.79
CA VAL A 75 -0.20 -0.63 6.02
C VAL A 75 -0.52 -0.81 4.55
N GLU A 76 0.29 -0.20 3.69
CA GLU A 76 0.27 -0.42 2.24
C GLU A 76 1.53 -1.17 1.82
N LEU A 77 1.38 -2.36 1.26
CA LEU A 77 2.51 -3.20 0.86
C LEU A 77 3.12 -2.72 -0.45
N TYR A 78 4.44 -2.54 -0.45
CA TYR A 78 5.25 -2.25 -1.63
C TYR A 78 5.30 -3.47 -2.56
N THR A 79 4.69 -3.39 -3.73
CA THR A 79 4.39 -4.54 -4.59
C THR A 79 5.31 -4.74 -5.79
N GLU A 80 6.35 -3.90 -5.99
CA GLU A 80 7.31 -4.08 -7.08
C GLU A 80 7.99 -5.46 -7.06
N PRO A 81 8.49 -5.97 -5.91
CA PRO A 81 9.09 -7.30 -5.85
C PRO A 81 8.13 -8.41 -6.30
N TYR A 82 6.85 -8.28 -5.99
CA TYR A 82 5.81 -9.19 -6.48
C TYR A 82 5.68 -9.11 -7.99
N ALA A 83 5.50 -7.90 -8.53
CA ALA A 83 5.30 -7.67 -9.97
C ALA A 83 6.49 -8.18 -10.80
N THR A 84 7.71 -7.93 -10.34
CA THR A 84 8.95 -8.38 -10.98
C THR A 84 9.15 -9.90 -10.92
N ALA A 85 8.78 -10.54 -9.82
CA ALA A 85 8.90 -12.00 -9.65
C ALA A 85 7.75 -12.77 -10.31
N TYR A 86 6.57 -12.17 -10.46
CA TYR A 86 5.34 -12.82 -10.93
C TYR A 86 5.50 -13.62 -12.24
N PRO A 87 6.15 -13.12 -13.30
CA PRO A 87 6.32 -13.88 -14.55
C PRO A 87 7.21 -15.11 -14.41
N LYS A 88 8.05 -15.17 -13.37
CA LYS A 88 8.98 -16.28 -13.12
C LYS A 88 8.36 -17.38 -12.26
N GLY A 89 7.35 -17.05 -11.43
CA GLY A 89 6.66 -18.00 -10.57
C GLY A 89 5.73 -17.29 -9.60
N ARG A 90 4.45 -17.20 -9.96
CA ARG A 90 3.44 -16.43 -9.20
C ARG A 90 3.26 -16.90 -7.75
N GLU A 91 3.38 -18.20 -7.49
CA GLU A 91 3.25 -18.78 -6.14
C GLU A 91 4.39 -18.30 -5.23
N ALA A 92 5.63 -18.40 -5.69
CA ALA A 92 6.79 -17.90 -4.97
C ALA A 92 6.76 -16.37 -4.82
N ALA A 93 6.25 -15.65 -5.83
CA ALA A 93 6.14 -14.20 -5.80
C ALA A 93 5.15 -13.69 -4.75
N VAL A 94 4.00 -14.36 -4.59
CA VAL A 94 2.96 -13.91 -3.65
C VAL A 94 3.22 -14.35 -2.21
N ALA A 95 3.98 -15.41 -1.98
CA ALA A 95 4.17 -16.01 -0.66
C ALA A 95 4.64 -15.02 0.43
N PRO A 96 5.64 -14.15 0.21
CA PRO A 96 6.03 -13.16 1.21
C PRO A 96 4.91 -12.17 1.56
N PHE A 97 4.07 -11.83 0.58
CA PHE A 97 2.95 -10.91 0.76
C PHE A 97 1.81 -11.55 1.57
N VAL A 98 1.57 -12.85 1.39
CA VAL A 98 0.60 -13.61 2.20
C VAL A 98 1.05 -13.63 3.66
N GLU A 99 2.33 -13.85 3.94
CA GLU A 99 2.84 -13.85 5.32
C GLU A 99 2.77 -12.43 5.92
N ALA A 100 3.20 -11.41 5.20
CA ALA A 100 3.09 -10.01 5.62
C ALA A 100 1.63 -9.61 5.94
N ALA A 101 0.69 -10.04 5.09
CA ALA A 101 -0.73 -9.80 5.28
C ALA A 101 -1.29 -10.49 6.54
N LYS A 102 -0.83 -11.70 6.86
CA LYS A 102 -1.18 -12.39 8.11
C LYS A 102 -0.69 -11.62 9.33
N VAL A 103 0.54 -11.10 9.28
CA VAL A 103 1.11 -10.27 10.35
C VAL A 103 0.26 -9.01 10.54
N ALA A 104 0.01 -8.24 9.48
CA ALA A 104 -0.83 -7.04 9.54
C ALA A 104 -2.20 -7.33 10.16
N ARG A 105 -2.86 -8.40 9.71
CA ARG A 105 -4.16 -8.83 10.25
C ARG A 105 -4.10 -9.20 11.73
N SER A 106 -3.05 -9.92 12.17
CA SER A 106 -2.89 -10.31 13.57
C SER A 106 -2.70 -9.12 14.51
N LEU A 107 -2.19 -8.00 13.97
CA LEU A 107 -2.00 -6.73 14.68
C LEU A 107 -3.22 -5.81 14.60
N GLY A 108 -4.29 -6.22 13.92
CA GLY A 108 -5.51 -5.43 13.75
C GLY A 108 -5.38 -4.30 12.71
N LEU A 109 -4.31 -4.30 11.90
CA LEU A 109 -4.14 -3.33 10.82
C LEU A 109 -5.04 -3.66 9.63
N GLY A 110 -5.59 -2.64 8.99
CA GLY A 110 -6.11 -2.77 7.64
C GLY A 110 -4.97 -2.93 6.63
N LEU A 111 -5.26 -3.55 5.49
CA LEU A 111 -4.28 -3.90 4.49
C LEU A 111 -4.58 -3.25 3.14
N ASN A 112 -3.65 -2.42 2.67
CA ASN A 112 -3.64 -1.88 1.32
C ASN A 112 -2.47 -2.46 0.53
N ALA A 113 -2.58 -2.43 -0.79
CA ALA A 113 -1.48 -2.76 -1.70
C ALA A 113 -1.61 -1.92 -2.98
N GLY A 114 -0.51 -1.69 -3.68
CA GLY A 114 -0.65 -0.82 -4.83
C GLY A 114 0.56 -0.80 -5.73
N HIS A 115 0.78 0.35 -6.32
CA HIS A 115 1.85 0.79 -7.20
C HIS A 115 2.07 -0.08 -8.46
N ASP A 116 2.61 -1.29 -8.32
CA ASP A 116 3.01 -2.18 -9.44
C ASP A 116 1.99 -3.27 -9.78
N LEU A 117 0.81 -3.24 -9.14
CA LEU A 117 -0.29 -4.11 -9.50
C LEU A 117 -0.91 -3.69 -10.85
N SER A 118 -1.34 -4.68 -11.62
CA SER A 118 -1.88 -4.50 -12.97
C SER A 118 -2.96 -5.54 -13.27
N LEU A 119 -3.63 -5.44 -14.42
CA LEU A 119 -4.59 -6.46 -14.89
C LEU A 119 -3.97 -7.86 -15.01
N VAL A 120 -2.64 -7.96 -15.12
CA VAL A 120 -1.92 -9.24 -15.26
C VAL A 120 -1.80 -9.96 -13.90
N ASN A 121 -1.56 -9.24 -12.81
CA ASN A 121 -1.14 -9.82 -11.54
C ASN A 121 -2.09 -9.57 -10.35
N LEU A 122 -3.00 -8.60 -10.46
CA LEU A 122 -3.89 -8.17 -9.38
C LEU A 122 -4.86 -9.28 -8.93
N ASN A 123 -5.49 -9.98 -9.87
CA ASN A 123 -6.47 -11.01 -9.52
C ASN A 123 -5.83 -12.13 -8.67
N TYR A 124 -4.65 -12.60 -9.09
CA TYR A 124 -3.92 -13.64 -8.34
C TYR A 124 -3.48 -13.15 -6.95
N PHE A 125 -3.06 -11.89 -6.84
CA PHE A 125 -2.73 -11.27 -5.55
C PHE A 125 -3.94 -11.26 -4.62
N TYR A 126 -5.08 -10.78 -5.10
CA TYR A 126 -6.33 -10.71 -4.34
C TYR A 126 -6.84 -12.09 -3.90
N GLN A 127 -6.80 -13.10 -4.78
CA GLN A 127 -7.24 -14.46 -4.44
C GLN A 127 -6.42 -15.11 -3.33
N ASN A 128 -5.14 -14.74 -3.18
CA ASN A 128 -4.28 -15.24 -2.12
C ASN A 128 -4.32 -14.41 -0.84
N ILE A 129 -4.85 -13.17 -0.91
CA ILE A 129 -4.99 -12.25 0.22
C ILE A 129 -6.44 -11.72 0.26
N PRO A 130 -7.43 -12.55 0.64
CA PRO A 130 -8.86 -12.20 0.53
C PRO A 130 -9.32 -11.12 1.52
N TRP A 131 -8.47 -10.69 2.44
CA TRP A 131 -8.70 -9.57 3.38
C TRP A 131 -7.96 -8.29 2.98
N LEU A 132 -7.54 -8.18 1.72
CA LEU A 132 -7.06 -6.94 1.15
C LEU A 132 -8.20 -5.91 1.09
N ASP A 133 -8.01 -4.77 1.74
CA ASP A 133 -9.05 -3.74 1.88
C ASP A 133 -9.12 -2.81 0.67
N GLU A 134 -7.96 -2.32 0.22
CA GLU A 134 -7.86 -1.33 -0.85
C GLU A 134 -6.65 -1.59 -1.75
N VAL A 135 -6.77 -1.17 -3.01
CA VAL A 135 -5.64 -1.12 -3.96
C VAL A 135 -5.47 0.28 -4.52
N SER A 136 -4.22 0.75 -4.58
CA SER A 136 -3.83 2.05 -5.13
C SER A 136 -2.99 1.84 -6.39
N ILE A 137 -3.60 1.95 -7.57
CA ILE A 137 -2.96 1.66 -8.84
C ILE A 137 -2.97 2.90 -9.73
N GLY A 138 -1.78 3.43 -10.03
CA GLY A 138 -1.60 4.64 -10.84
C GLY A 138 -1.16 4.33 -12.27
N HIS A 139 0.12 4.15 -12.48
CA HIS A 139 0.74 4.04 -13.81
C HIS A 139 0.12 2.95 -14.69
N ALA A 140 -0.06 1.74 -14.18
CA ALA A 140 -0.63 0.63 -14.94
C ALA A 140 -2.07 0.93 -15.38
N LEU A 141 -2.90 1.46 -14.46
CA LEU A 141 -4.29 1.79 -14.76
C LEU A 141 -4.38 2.88 -15.85
N ILE A 142 -3.56 3.93 -15.76
CA ILE A 142 -3.56 5.01 -16.75
C ILE A 142 -3.04 4.50 -18.10
N SER A 143 -1.98 3.69 -18.11
CA SER A 143 -1.48 3.06 -19.36
C SER A 143 -2.54 2.22 -20.05
N ASP A 144 -3.26 1.37 -19.30
CA ASP A 144 -4.35 0.57 -19.85
C ASP A 144 -5.51 1.45 -20.33
N ALA A 145 -5.80 2.56 -19.64
CA ALA A 145 -6.86 3.47 -20.00
C ALA A 145 -6.63 4.21 -21.33
N LEU A 146 -5.37 4.38 -21.77
CA LEU A 146 -5.05 4.93 -23.08
C LEU A 146 -5.53 4.01 -24.24
N TYR A 147 -5.60 2.71 -24.00
CA TYR A 147 -6.02 1.73 -25.00
C TYR A 147 -7.48 1.30 -24.84
N LEU A 148 -7.96 1.16 -23.60
CA LEU A 148 -9.28 0.60 -23.30
C LEU A 148 -10.33 1.68 -23.04
N GLY A 149 -9.92 2.91 -22.76
CA GLY A 149 -10.76 3.97 -22.20
C GLY A 149 -10.94 3.81 -20.69
N LEU A 150 -11.01 4.94 -19.94
CA LEU A 150 -10.99 4.97 -18.49
C LEU A 150 -12.10 4.15 -17.83
N GLU A 151 -13.34 4.28 -18.31
CA GLU A 151 -14.50 3.58 -17.74
C GLU A 151 -14.34 2.06 -17.79
N ARG A 152 -13.92 1.54 -18.96
CA ARG A 152 -13.69 0.11 -19.13
C ARG A 152 -12.53 -0.37 -18.28
N THR A 153 -11.44 0.38 -18.25
CA THR A 153 -10.26 0.04 -17.43
C THR A 153 -10.64 -0.09 -15.96
N VAL A 154 -11.35 0.89 -15.40
CA VAL A 154 -11.79 0.83 -14.01
C VAL A 154 -12.67 -0.41 -13.74
N LYS A 155 -13.57 -0.75 -14.68
CA LYS A 155 -14.39 -1.96 -14.57
C LYS A 155 -13.54 -3.24 -14.55
N GLU A 156 -12.55 -3.34 -15.45
CA GLU A 156 -11.65 -4.52 -15.50
C GLU A 156 -10.82 -4.66 -14.21
N TYR A 157 -10.24 -3.58 -13.70
CA TYR A 157 -9.54 -3.61 -12.42
C TYR A 157 -10.45 -4.03 -11.25
N LYS A 158 -11.68 -3.51 -11.20
CA LYS A 158 -12.67 -3.93 -10.19
C LYS A 158 -13.08 -5.39 -10.32
N ASN A 159 -13.09 -5.94 -11.54
CA ASN A 159 -13.37 -7.36 -11.76
C ASN A 159 -12.25 -8.26 -11.24
N CYS A 160 -11.00 -7.79 -11.21
CA CYS A 160 -9.88 -8.51 -10.59
C CYS A 160 -10.02 -8.70 -9.07
N LEU A 161 -10.87 -7.93 -8.43
CA LEU A 161 -11.13 -7.93 -6.98
C LEU A 161 -12.42 -8.69 -6.58
N ARG A 162 -12.78 -9.70 -7.38
CA ARG A 162 -13.98 -10.53 -7.18
C ARG A 162 -13.67 -12.01 -7.16
#